data_1402659cbfc461bb78d568658524c4fc
#
_entry.id   1402659cbfc461bb78d568658524c4fc
#
_cell.length_a   1.000
_cell.length_b   1.000
_cell.length_c   1.000
_cell.angle_alpha   90.00
_cell.angle_beta   90.00
_cell.angle_gamma   90.00
#
_symmetry.space_group_name_H-M   'P 1'
#
loop_
_entity.id
_entity.type
_entity.pdbx_description
1 polymer ?
#
loop_
_entity_poly.entity_id
_entity_poly.type
_entity_poly.pdbx_seq_one_letter_code
_entity_poly.pdbx_strand_id
1 'polypeptide(L)'
;MATLVLNEKDGRKKTALSSEYAQIWFDNRREGTTIEIGLSDPPLYPARPNKPELVRAGEVPRRRPNTLSGQIAMLHSIAHIELNAVDLHWDIIARFAEIQMPVGFYDDWVKSAQEESNHFNLICDCLEELGSYYGDLTAHDGLWQAAIDTRDDLLGRLAVVPMVLEARGLDVTPNMIKLFEKAKLKNAVEALKTIYSEEVA
;
A
#
# COMPACT_ATOMS: atom_id res chain seq x y z
N MET A 1 -9.43 -9.63 11.97
CA MET A 1 -8.33 -9.61 10.97
C MET A 1 -7.92 -8.17 10.64
N ALA A 2 -8.74 -7.37 9.98
CA ALA A 2 -8.39 -6.03 9.53
C ALA A 2 -7.78 -5.13 10.61
N THR A 3 -8.41 -5.01 11.77
CA THR A 3 -7.88 -4.22 12.89
C THR A 3 -6.53 -4.72 13.43
N LEU A 4 -6.22 -6.01 13.30
CA LEU A 4 -4.92 -6.54 13.70
C LEU A 4 -3.82 -6.10 12.73
N VAL A 5 -4.10 -6.09 11.41
CA VAL A 5 -3.17 -5.54 10.43
C VAL A 5 -2.94 -4.04 10.68
N LEU A 6 -4.03 -3.28 10.87
CA LEU A 6 -3.94 -1.84 11.13
C LEU A 6 -3.13 -1.51 12.41
N ASN A 7 -3.12 -2.41 13.39
CA ASN A 7 -2.39 -2.22 14.66
C ASN A 7 -0.96 -2.80 14.65
N GLU A 8 -0.51 -3.46 13.57
CA GLU A 8 0.89 -3.88 13.44
C GLU A 8 1.73 -2.71 12.97
N LYS A 9 2.79 -2.38 13.71
CA LYS A 9 3.65 -1.23 13.42
C LYS A 9 4.84 -1.52 12.51
N ASP A 10 5.32 -2.75 12.49
CA ASP A 10 6.45 -3.16 11.64
C ASP A 10 5.95 -3.44 10.22
N GLY A 11 6.53 -2.79 9.21
CA GLY A 11 6.05 -2.91 7.83
C GLY A 11 6.11 -4.33 7.28
N ARG A 12 7.21 -5.05 7.49
CA ARG A 12 7.35 -6.45 7.02
C ARG A 12 6.40 -7.40 7.76
N LYS A 13 6.19 -7.19 9.08
CA LYS A 13 5.22 -7.99 9.84
C LYS A 13 3.79 -7.66 9.44
N LYS A 14 3.48 -6.40 9.19
CA LYS A 14 2.16 -5.96 8.71
C LYS A 14 1.82 -6.64 7.39
N THR A 15 2.73 -6.63 6.42
CA THR A 15 2.53 -7.28 5.12
C THR A 15 2.44 -8.81 5.24
N ALA A 16 3.23 -9.43 6.11
CA ALA A 16 3.11 -10.86 6.40
C ALA A 16 1.74 -11.21 7.00
N LEU A 17 1.28 -10.42 7.97
CA LEU A 17 -0.04 -10.60 8.60
C LEU A 17 -1.19 -10.37 7.61
N SER A 18 -1.06 -9.35 6.75
CA SER A 18 -2.01 -9.07 5.67
C SER A 18 -2.14 -10.26 4.71
N SER A 19 -1.00 -10.81 4.27
CA SER A 19 -0.97 -11.97 3.38
C SER A 19 -1.53 -13.23 4.05
N GLU A 20 -1.25 -13.46 5.34
CA GLU A 20 -1.81 -14.56 6.11
C GLU A 20 -3.35 -14.47 6.16
N TYR A 21 -3.89 -13.30 6.47
CA TYR A 21 -5.35 -13.12 6.55
C TYR A 21 -6.03 -13.17 5.19
N ALA A 22 -5.37 -12.70 4.14
CA ALA A 22 -5.85 -12.87 2.77
C ALA A 22 -5.93 -14.36 2.40
N GLN A 23 -4.91 -15.15 2.75
CA GLN A 23 -4.91 -16.58 2.50
C GLN A 23 -6.06 -17.28 3.28
N ILE A 24 -6.25 -16.96 4.57
CA ILE A 24 -7.37 -17.48 5.37
C ILE A 24 -8.72 -17.11 4.74
N TRP A 25 -8.87 -15.87 4.27
CA TRP A 25 -10.08 -15.43 3.59
C TRP A 25 -10.38 -16.28 2.37
N PHE A 26 -9.43 -16.42 1.45
CA PHE A 26 -9.64 -17.16 0.20
C PHE A 26 -9.74 -18.67 0.39
N ASP A 27 -9.12 -19.24 1.43
CA ASP A 27 -9.29 -20.66 1.78
C ASP A 27 -10.73 -20.93 2.21
N ASN A 28 -11.28 -20.11 3.10
CA ASN A 28 -12.70 -20.21 3.50
C ASN A 28 -13.65 -20.01 2.32
N ARG A 29 -13.33 -19.07 1.41
CA ARG A 29 -14.14 -18.85 0.19
C ARG A 29 -14.15 -20.08 -0.71
N ARG A 30 -13.01 -20.75 -0.88
CA ARG A 30 -12.90 -21.99 -1.67
C ARG A 30 -13.65 -23.17 -1.06
N GLU A 31 -13.67 -23.25 0.26
CA GLU A 31 -14.40 -24.30 1.00
C GLU A 31 -15.91 -24.03 1.06
N GLY A 32 -16.38 -22.91 0.54
CA GLY A 32 -17.79 -22.52 0.60
C GLY A 32 -18.26 -22.12 1.99
N THR A 33 -17.33 -21.85 2.92
CA THR A 33 -17.64 -21.43 4.27
C THR A 33 -18.19 -19.99 4.26
N THR A 34 -19.31 -19.78 4.96
CA THR A 34 -19.83 -18.41 5.14
C THR A 34 -18.94 -17.67 6.13
N ILE A 35 -18.34 -16.58 5.68
CA ILE A 35 -17.54 -15.71 6.52
C ILE A 35 -18.45 -14.58 7.01
N GLU A 36 -18.62 -14.48 8.32
CA GLU A 36 -19.33 -13.36 8.93
C GLU A 36 -18.42 -12.13 8.97
N ILE A 37 -18.92 -11.02 8.46
CA ILE A 37 -18.26 -9.72 8.58
C ILE A 37 -18.62 -9.16 9.96
N GLY A 38 -17.68 -9.28 10.88
CA GLY A 38 -17.85 -8.75 12.24
C GLY A 38 -17.64 -7.24 12.28
N LEU A 39 -18.28 -6.59 13.24
CA LEU A 39 -18.04 -5.18 13.56
C LEU A 39 -16.73 -5.01 14.33
N SER A 40 -16.02 -3.96 14.05
CA SER A 40 -14.78 -3.58 14.75
C SER A 40 -14.68 -2.06 14.84
N ASP A 41 -13.91 -1.59 15.80
CA ASP A 41 -13.57 -0.16 15.92
C ASP A 41 -12.14 0.04 15.36
N PRO A 42 -11.99 0.40 14.08
CA PRO A 42 -10.69 0.60 13.48
C PRO A 42 -10.02 1.85 14.07
N PRO A 43 -8.70 1.84 14.24
CA PRO A 43 -7.99 2.99 14.75
C PRO A 43 -8.13 4.20 13.81
N LEU A 44 -8.09 5.41 14.35
CA LEU A 44 -8.10 6.62 13.52
C LEU A 44 -6.82 6.71 12.66
N TYR A 45 -5.70 6.26 13.19
CA TYR A 45 -4.41 6.15 12.50
C TYR A 45 -3.91 4.71 12.62
N PRO A 46 -3.41 4.10 11.53
CA PRO A 46 -2.79 2.79 11.62
C PRO A 46 -1.49 2.88 12.43
N ALA A 47 -1.14 1.80 13.09
CA ALA A 47 0.17 1.72 13.71
C ALA A 47 1.26 1.71 12.62
N ARG A 48 2.32 2.49 12.85
CA ARG A 48 3.43 2.66 11.91
C ARG A 48 4.76 2.55 12.64
N PRO A 49 5.84 2.19 11.94
CA PRO A 49 7.18 2.26 12.50
C PRO A 49 7.53 3.71 12.86
N ASN A 50 8.49 3.91 13.76
CA ASN A 50 8.96 5.25 14.14
C ASN A 50 9.60 6.02 12.96
N LYS A 51 9.96 5.33 11.92
CA LYS A 51 10.48 5.87 10.64
C LYS A 51 9.71 5.23 9.48
N PRO A 52 9.49 5.95 8.38
CA PRO A 52 10.00 7.28 8.05
C PRO A 52 9.42 8.39 8.93
N GLU A 53 10.19 9.45 9.14
CA GLU A 53 9.66 10.72 9.66
C GLU A 53 8.68 11.29 8.64
N LEU A 54 7.47 11.61 9.10
CA LEU A 54 6.43 12.19 8.27
C LEU A 54 6.51 13.71 8.30
N VAL A 55 6.64 14.30 7.13
CA VAL A 55 6.71 15.76 6.93
C VAL A 55 5.59 16.20 5.99
N ARG A 56 5.39 17.50 5.85
CA ARG A 56 4.43 18.02 4.84
C ARG A 56 4.91 17.68 3.43
N ALA A 57 4.00 17.43 2.51
CA ALA A 57 4.33 17.03 1.13
C ALA A 57 5.34 17.98 0.45
N GLY A 58 5.24 19.32 0.71
CA GLY A 58 6.16 20.32 0.19
C GLY A 58 7.56 20.32 0.84
N GLU A 59 7.75 19.65 1.96
CA GLU A 59 9.00 19.58 2.73
C GLU A 59 9.82 18.33 2.41
N VAL A 60 9.26 17.38 1.65
CA VAL A 60 9.99 16.19 1.20
C VAL A 60 11.12 16.62 0.25
N PRO A 61 12.40 16.31 0.56
CA PRO A 61 13.53 16.76 -0.23
C PRO A 61 13.49 16.22 -1.66
N ARG A 62 13.57 17.11 -2.65
CA ARG A 62 13.65 16.73 -4.06
C ARG A 62 15.05 16.26 -4.42
N ARG A 63 15.17 15.17 -5.12
CA ARG A 63 16.42 14.61 -5.63
C ARG A 63 16.36 14.42 -7.14
N ARG A 64 17.52 14.45 -7.80
CA ARG A 64 17.60 14.26 -9.26
C ARG A 64 17.34 12.78 -9.59
N PRO A 65 16.33 12.44 -10.39
CA PRO A 65 15.93 11.04 -10.64
C PRO A 65 17.04 10.16 -11.26
N ASN A 66 17.97 10.76 -12.00
CA ASN A 66 19.07 10.05 -12.66
C ASN A 66 20.30 9.81 -11.77
N THR A 67 20.22 10.12 -10.48
CA THR A 67 21.27 9.83 -9.49
C THR A 67 20.86 8.67 -8.60
N LEU A 68 21.82 7.95 -8.02
CA LEU A 68 21.54 6.86 -7.08
C LEU A 68 20.63 7.34 -5.94
N SER A 69 20.93 8.50 -5.35
CA SER A 69 20.11 9.06 -4.26
C SER A 69 18.68 9.43 -4.72
N GLY A 70 18.50 9.80 -5.98
CA GLY A 70 17.18 10.03 -6.56
C GLY A 70 16.42 8.74 -6.82
N GLN A 71 17.09 7.69 -7.28
CA GLN A 71 16.52 6.36 -7.48
C GLN A 71 16.07 5.73 -6.15
N ILE A 72 16.92 5.80 -5.12
CA ILE A 72 16.57 5.40 -3.76
C ILE A 72 15.34 6.18 -3.27
N ALA A 73 15.30 7.51 -3.47
CA ALA A 73 14.17 8.31 -3.03
C ALA A 73 12.86 7.95 -3.75
N MET A 74 12.92 7.59 -5.02
CA MET A 74 11.75 7.12 -5.78
C MET A 74 11.25 5.77 -5.24
N LEU A 75 12.14 4.79 -5.06
CA LEU A 75 11.77 3.49 -4.49
C LEU A 75 11.22 3.63 -3.07
N HIS A 76 11.85 4.47 -2.24
CA HIS A 76 11.37 4.74 -0.88
C HIS A 76 9.96 5.36 -0.88
N SER A 77 9.67 6.28 -1.82
CA SER A 77 8.35 6.87 -1.98
C SER A 77 7.31 5.82 -2.40
N ILE A 78 7.67 4.91 -3.31
CA ILE A 78 6.79 3.82 -3.72
C ILE A 78 6.54 2.90 -2.52
N ALA A 79 7.57 2.42 -1.81
CA ALA A 79 7.40 1.60 -0.62
C ALA A 79 6.45 2.25 0.40
N HIS A 80 6.51 3.59 0.55
CA HIS A 80 5.60 4.30 1.43
C HIS A 80 4.16 4.30 0.92
N ILE A 81 3.95 4.41 -0.38
CA ILE A 81 2.63 4.33 -1.01
C ILE A 81 2.05 2.93 -0.81
N GLU A 82 2.81 1.87 -1.14
CA GLU A 82 2.35 0.48 -1.02
C GLU A 82 1.98 0.11 0.43
N LEU A 83 2.79 0.53 1.42
CA LEU A 83 2.46 0.27 2.82
C LEU A 83 1.20 1.03 3.27
N ASN A 84 0.98 2.25 2.76
CA ASN A 84 -0.27 2.98 3.00
C ASN A 84 -1.45 2.28 2.32
N ALA A 85 -1.27 1.74 1.10
CA ALA A 85 -2.32 1.02 0.40
C ALA A 85 -2.75 -0.25 1.17
N VAL A 86 -1.81 -1.00 1.76
CA VAL A 86 -2.16 -2.10 2.68
C VAL A 86 -3.06 -1.61 3.80
N ASP A 87 -2.70 -0.50 4.48
CA ASP A 87 -3.52 0.07 5.54
C ASP A 87 -4.90 0.52 5.03
N LEU A 88 -4.95 1.19 3.87
CA LEU A 88 -6.18 1.70 3.28
C LEU A 88 -7.18 0.60 2.91
N HIS A 89 -6.68 -0.51 2.35
CA HIS A 89 -7.51 -1.65 1.96
C HIS A 89 -8.08 -2.39 3.18
N TRP A 90 -7.31 -2.56 4.24
CA TRP A 90 -7.84 -3.12 5.49
C TRP A 90 -8.73 -2.13 6.25
N ASP A 91 -8.46 -0.83 6.15
CA ASP A 91 -9.29 0.19 6.78
C ASP A 91 -10.69 0.27 6.17
N ILE A 92 -10.81 0.19 4.83
CA ILE A 92 -12.13 0.25 4.18
C ILE A 92 -13.01 -0.94 4.61
N ILE A 93 -12.42 -2.12 4.74
CA ILE A 93 -13.12 -3.33 5.24
C ILE A 93 -13.60 -3.14 6.68
N ALA A 94 -12.73 -2.63 7.55
CA ALA A 94 -13.03 -2.49 8.98
C ALA A 94 -13.97 -1.31 9.26
N ARG A 95 -13.73 -0.17 8.62
CA ARG A 95 -14.41 1.10 8.90
C ARG A 95 -15.84 1.12 8.42
N PHE A 96 -16.11 0.48 7.30
CA PHE A 96 -17.45 0.44 6.71
C PHE A 96 -18.15 -0.92 6.90
N ALA A 97 -17.75 -1.70 7.92
CA ALA A 97 -18.30 -3.02 8.20
C ALA A 97 -19.80 -3.01 8.56
N GLU A 98 -20.35 -1.87 9.01
CA GLU A 98 -21.80 -1.70 9.27
C GLU A 98 -22.62 -1.64 7.97
N ILE A 99 -21.98 -1.31 6.84
CA ILE A 99 -22.64 -1.26 5.55
C ILE A 99 -22.60 -2.66 4.95
N GLN A 100 -23.78 -3.23 4.72
CA GLN A 100 -23.87 -4.56 4.09
C GLN A 100 -23.42 -4.47 2.62
N MET A 101 -22.26 -5.03 2.33
CA MET A 101 -21.69 -5.09 0.99
C MET A 101 -21.75 -6.51 0.44
N PRO A 102 -21.84 -6.68 -0.91
CA PRO A 102 -21.67 -7.99 -1.53
C PRO A 102 -20.32 -8.62 -1.14
N VAL A 103 -20.27 -9.95 -1.06
CA VAL A 103 -19.03 -10.63 -0.69
C VAL A 103 -17.87 -10.33 -1.65
N GLY A 104 -18.14 -10.09 -2.93
CA GLY A 104 -17.15 -9.65 -3.91
C GLY A 104 -16.42 -8.36 -3.55
N PHE A 105 -17.09 -7.43 -2.85
CA PHE A 105 -16.43 -6.23 -2.31
C PHE A 105 -15.27 -6.59 -1.39
N TYR A 106 -15.49 -7.56 -0.50
CA TYR A 106 -14.44 -8.01 0.42
C TYR A 106 -13.38 -8.84 -0.30
N ASP A 107 -13.78 -9.66 -1.28
CA ASP A 107 -12.84 -10.44 -2.12
C ASP A 107 -11.85 -9.49 -2.82
N ASP A 108 -12.33 -8.39 -3.41
CA ASP A 108 -11.52 -7.42 -4.13
C ASP A 108 -10.55 -6.70 -3.17
N TRP A 109 -11.05 -6.15 -2.04
CA TRP A 109 -10.18 -5.42 -1.11
C TRP A 109 -9.17 -6.30 -0.40
N VAL A 110 -9.51 -7.56 -0.09
CA VAL A 110 -8.56 -8.52 0.50
C VAL A 110 -7.50 -8.92 -0.52
N LYS A 111 -7.89 -9.11 -1.81
CA LYS A 111 -6.96 -9.39 -2.91
C LYS A 111 -5.98 -8.23 -3.06
N SER A 112 -6.49 -7.01 -3.19
CA SER A 112 -5.65 -5.82 -3.32
C SER A 112 -4.71 -5.66 -2.13
N ALA A 113 -5.17 -5.84 -0.88
CA ALA A 113 -4.31 -5.77 0.30
C ALA A 113 -3.16 -6.81 0.26
N GLN A 114 -3.39 -7.99 -0.32
CA GLN A 114 -2.35 -9.00 -0.52
C GLN A 114 -1.36 -8.58 -1.60
N GLU A 115 -1.82 -8.04 -2.72
CA GLU A 115 -1.00 -7.53 -3.82
C GLU A 115 -0.11 -6.39 -3.32
N GLU A 116 -0.64 -5.40 -2.62
CA GLU A 116 0.11 -4.29 -2.03
C GLU A 116 1.16 -4.75 -1.00
N SER A 117 0.83 -5.81 -0.25
CA SER A 117 1.80 -6.42 0.67
C SER A 117 3.01 -7.00 -0.07
N ASN A 118 2.79 -7.61 -1.23
CA ASN A 118 3.87 -8.11 -2.09
C ASN A 118 4.64 -6.95 -2.72
N HIS A 119 3.95 -5.91 -3.21
CA HIS A 119 4.56 -4.71 -3.79
C HIS A 119 5.51 -4.03 -2.81
N PHE A 120 5.05 -3.78 -1.57
CA PHE A 120 5.89 -3.23 -0.52
C PHE A 120 7.16 -4.05 -0.31
N ASN A 121 7.03 -5.37 -0.22
CA ASN A 121 8.17 -6.25 0.00
C ASN A 121 9.16 -6.22 -1.16
N LEU A 122 8.69 -6.28 -2.41
CA LEU A 122 9.53 -6.19 -3.61
C LEU A 122 10.32 -4.89 -3.66
N ILE A 123 9.68 -3.77 -3.35
CA ILE A 123 10.33 -2.46 -3.36
C ILE A 123 11.32 -2.32 -2.19
N CYS A 124 11.02 -2.87 -1.01
CA CYS A 124 11.96 -2.90 0.10
C CYS A 124 13.22 -3.72 -0.23
N ASP A 125 13.08 -4.86 -0.90
CA ASP A 125 14.22 -5.66 -1.34
C ASP A 125 15.09 -4.87 -2.34
N CYS A 126 14.48 -4.13 -3.27
CA CYS A 126 15.21 -3.24 -4.17
C CYS A 126 15.95 -2.10 -3.43
N LEU A 127 15.38 -1.56 -2.35
CA LEU A 127 16.04 -0.56 -1.52
C LEU A 127 17.28 -1.14 -0.83
N GLU A 128 17.14 -2.35 -0.26
CA GLU A 128 18.24 -3.04 0.43
C GLU A 128 19.40 -3.34 -0.52
N GLU A 129 19.15 -3.74 -1.77
CA GLU A 129 20.16 -3.91 -2.81
C GLU A 129 20.93 -2.62 -3.13
N LEU A 130 20.30 -1.48 -2.98
CA LEU A 130 20.92 -0.16 -3.18
C LEU A 130 21.59 0.38 -1.90
N GLY A 131 21.62 -0.41 -0.82
CA GLY A 131 22.22 -0.01 0.45
C GLY A 131 21.38 0.95 1.28
N SER A 132 20.06 0.96 1.06
CA SER A 132 19.07 1.76 1.80
C SER A 132 17.95 0.89 2.34
N TYR A 133 16.99 1.43 3.05
CA TYR A 133 15.84 0.70 3.58
C TYR A 133 14.62 1.62 3.73
N TYR A 134 13.44 1.04 3.86
CA TYR A 134 12.24 1.81 4.14
C TYR A 134 12.31 2.45 5.54
N GLY A 135 12.22 3.76 5.58
CA GLY A 135 12.43 4.57 6.78
C GLY A 135 13.70 5.42 6.77
N ASP A 136 14.58 5.22 5.79
CA ASP A 136 15.86 5.95 5.67
C ASP A 136 15.65 7.42 5.25
N LEU A 137 14.55 7.70 4.55
CA LEU A 137 14.20 9.03 4.06
C LEU A 137 12.88 9.49 4.68
N THR A 138 12.60 10.79 4.62
CA THR A 138 11.30 11.34 5.01
C THR A 138 10.21 10.98 4.00
N ALA A 139 8.97 10.89 4.46
CA ALA A 139 7.78 10.68 3.65
C ALA A 139 6.68 11.69 4.03
N HIS A 140 5.51 11.63 3.38
CA HIS A 140 4.38 12.48 3.74
C HIS A 140 3.09 11.66 3.89
N ASP A 141 2.18 12.12 4.72
CA ASP A 141 0.96 11.38 5.09
C ASP A 141 -0.28 11.74 4.25
N GLY A 142 -0.07 12.18 3.01
CA GLY A 142 -1.17 12.68 2.18
C GLY A 142 -2.24 11.64 1.85
N LEU A 143 -1.86 10.36 1.67
CA LEU A 143 -2.80 9.28 1.43
C LEU A 143 -3.68 9.01 2.66
N TRP A 144 -3.07 8.92 3.83
CA TRP A 144 -3.84 8.68 5.05
C TRP A 144 -4.71 9.89 5.45
N GLN A 145 -4.24 11.11 5.19
CA GLN A 145 -5.07 12.31 5.41
C GLN A 145 -6.35 12.25 4.57
N ALA A 146 -6.27 11.84 3.30
CA ALA A 146 -7.45 11.65 2.46
C ALA A 146 -8.40 10.57 3.03
N ALA A 147 -7.85 9.54 3.65
CA ALA A 147 -8.64 8.52 4.34
C ALA A 147 -9.37 9.08 5.57
N ILE A 148 -8.72 9.94 6.35
CA ILE A 148 -9.35 10.63 7.48
C ILE A 148 -10.48 11.55 7.01
N ASP A 149 -10.24 12.32 5.95
CA ASP A 149 -11.23 13.26 5.40
C ASP A 149 -12.48 12.56 4.86
N THR A 150 -12.37 11.28 4.49
CA THR A 150 -13.46 10.43 3.96
C THR A 150 -13.89 9.32 4.92
N ARG A 151 -13.52 9.37 6.19
CA ARG A 151 -13.73 8.26 7.14
C ARG A 151 -15.18 7.90 7.40
N ASP A 152 -16.10 8.85 7.22
CA ASP A 152 -17.53 8.70 7.48
C ASP A 152 -18.35 8.60 6.17
N ASP A 153 -17.68 8.58 5.01
CA ASP A 153 -18.31 8.55 3.68
C ASP A 153 -17.66 7.51 2.78
N LEU A 154 -18.30 6.35 2.63
CA LEU A 154 -17.80 5.27 1.78
C LEU A 154 -17.67 5.68 0.31
N LEU A 155 -18.64 6.43 -0.24
CA LEU A 155 -18.56 6.85 -1.64
C LEU A 155 -17.44 7.86 -1.85
N GLY A 156 -17.26 8.80 -0.92
CA GLY A 156 -16.13 9.72 -0.90
C GLY A 156 -14.80 8.97 -0.80
N ARG A 157 -14.71 7.95 0.07
CA ARG A 157 -13.53 7.09 0.20
C ARG A 157 -13.18 6.39 -1.13
N LEU A 158 -14.16 5.76 -1.76
CA LEU A 158 -13.97 5.06 -3.05
C LEU A 158 -13.58 6.01 -4.18
N ALA A 159 -14.15 7.21 -4.21
CA ALA A 159 -13.83 8.20 -5.23
C ALA A 159 -12.43 8.80 -5.05
N VAL A 160 -12.04 9.14 -3.82
CA VAL A 160 -10.79 9.88 -3.57
C VAL A 160 -9.59 8.93 -3.53
N VAL A 161 -9.67 7.84 -2.78
CA VAL A 161 -8.49 6.98 -2.55
C VAL A 161 -8.18 6.12 -3.79
N PRO A 162 -8.97 5.12 -4.19
CA PRO A 162 -8.59 4.27 -5.33
C PRO A 162 -8.69 5.00 -6.67
N MET A 163 -9.75 5.77 -6.93
CA MET A 163 -9.99 6.33 -8.26
C MET A 163 -9.10 7.53 -8.60
N VAL A 164 -8.58 8.26 -7.62
CA VAL A 164 -7.76 9.46 -7.86
C VAL A 164 -6.32 9.26 -7.41
N LEU A 165 -6.10 8.81 -6.17
CA LEU A 165 -4.75 8.77 -5.60
C LEU A 165 -3.95 7.54 -6.08
N GLU A 166 -4.56 6.35 -6.09
CA GLU A 166 -3.89 5.12 -6.56
C GLU A 166 -3.79 5.09 -8.09
N ALA A 167 -4.85 5.45 -8.82
CA ALA A 167 -4.82 5.51 -10.29
C ALA A 167 -3.71 6.43 -10.85
N ARG A 168 -3.21 7.39 -10.06
CA ARG A 168 -2.06 8.21 -10.45
C ARG A 168 -0.78 7.39 -10.61
N GLY A 169 -0.66 6.26 -9.93
CA GLY A 169 0.45 5.32 -10.09
C GLY A 169 0.60 4.86 -11.54
N LEU A 170 -0.51 4.56 -12.21
CA LEU A 170 -0.54 4.09 -13.60
C LEU A 170 0.08 5.09 -14.58
N ASP A 171 -0.08 6.40 -14.34
CA ASP A 171 0.47 7.44 -15.23
C ASP A 171 1.99 7.59 -15.09
N VAL A 172 2.54 7.37 -13.90
CA VAL A 172 3.95 7.66 -13.60
C VAL A 172 4.86 6.44 -13.74
N THR A 173 4.36 5.24 -13.45
CA THR A 173 5.12 3.99 -13.44
C THR A 173 5.83 3.67 -14.75
N PRO A 174 5.24 3.85 -15.96
CA PRO A 174 5.95 3.61 -17.22
C PRO A 174 7.21 4.47 -17.41
N ASN A 175 7.20 5.71 -16.91
CA ASN A 175 8.36 6.59 -17.00
C ASN A 175 9.43 6.21 -15.97
N MET A 176 9.05 5.72 -14.80
CA MET A 176 9.98 5.19 -13.80
C MET A 176 10.67 3.93 -14.29
N ILE A 177 9.95 3.00 -14.92
CA ILE A 177 10.53 1.79 -15.53
C ILE A 177 11.62 2.19 -16.53
N LYS A 178 11.34 3.10 -17.47
CA LYS A 178 12.34 3.58 -18.45
C LYS A 178 13.57 4.21 -17.78
N LEU A 179 13.38 4.92 -16.69
CA LEU A 179 14.49 5.54 -15.94
C LEU A 179 15.37 4.46 -15.29
N PHE A 180 14.76 3.44 -14.66
CA PHE A 180 15.51 2.36 -14.03
C PHE A 180 16.14 1.39 -15.04
N GLU A 181 15.54 1.21 -16.21
CA GLU A 181 16.18 0.49 -17.33
C GLU A 181 17.48 1.19 -17.78
N LYS A 182 17.47 2.53 -17.93
CA LYS A 182 18.68 3.31 -18.23
C LYS A 182 19.73 3.25 -17.12
N ALA A 183 19.30 3.14 -15.87
CA ALA A 183 20.17 2.98 -14.71
C ALA A 183 20.66 1.51 -14.54
N LYS A 184 20.15 0.57 -15.33
CA LYS A 184 20.46 -0.87 -15.28
C LYS A 184 20.09 -1.54 -13.94
N LEU A 185 19.08 -1.03 -13.26
CA LEU A 185 18.54 -1.57 -12.00
C LEU A 185 17.48 -2.64 -12.32
N LYS A 186 17.93 -3.84 -12.70
CA LYS A 186 17.06 -4.91 -13.22
C LYS A 186 15.94 -5.30 -12.27
N ASN A 187 16.26 -5.52 -11.00
CA ASN A 187 15.28 -5.96 -10.01
C ASN A 187 14.21 -4.89 -9.75
N ALA A 188 14.60 -3.61 -9.70
CA ALA A 188 13.64 -2.51 -9.61
C ALA A 188 12.74 -2.39 -10.85
N VAL A 189 13.27 -2.68 -12.06
CA VAL A 189 12.48 -2.73 -13.28
C VAL A 189 11.47 -3.87 -13.24
N GLU A 190 11.87 -5.06 -12.80
CA GLU A 190 10.99 -6.23 -12.69
C GLU A 190 9.90 -5.98 -11.64
N ALA A 191 10.26 -5.46 -10.46
CA ALA A 191 9.31 -5.09 -9.41
C ALA A 191 8.25 -4.11 -9.94
N LEU A 192 8.67 -3.01 -10.59
CA LEU A 192 7.74 -2.04 -11.15
C LEU A 192 6.87 -2.59 -12.28
N LYS A 193 7.38 -3.52 -13.08
CA LYS A 193 6.57 -4.19 -14.11
C LYS A 193 5.51 -5.10 -13.49
N THR A 194 5.84 -5.80 -12.41
CA THR A 194 4.87 -6.60 -11.64
C THR A 194 3.78 -5.71 -11.08
N ILE A 195 4.16 -4.67 -10.33
CA ILE A 195 3.21 -3.68 -9.77
C ILE A 195 2.30 -3.14 -10.88
N TYR A 196 2.88 -2.61 -11.96
CA TYR A 196 2.09 -2.03 -13.06
C TYR A 196 1.12 -3.02 -13.70
N SER A 197 1.50 -4.30 -13.85
CA SER A 197 0.62 -5.30 -14.45
C SER A 197 -0.54 -5.69 -13.53
N GLU A 198 -0.33 -5.70 -12.22
CA GLU A 198 -1.36 -6.01 -11.21
C GLU A 198 -2.32 -4.83 -11.00
N GLU A 199 -1.82 -3.59 -11.05
CA GLU A 199 -2.62 -2.36 -11.00
C GLU A 199 -3.56 -2.16 -12.21
N VAL A 200 -3.22 -2.72 -13.37
CA VAL A 200 -4.05 -2.63 -14.61
C VAL A 200 -5.10 -3.74 -14.66
N ALA A 201 -4.96 -4.83 -13.90
CA ALA A 201 -5.83 -6.01 -13.96
C ALA A 201 -7.13 -5.83 -13.18
#